data_51cad193813f902dd5fd4f5e0f587056
#
_entry.id   51cad193813f902dd5fd4f5e0f587056
#
_cell.length_a   1.000
_cell.length_b   1.000
_cell.length_c   1.000
_cell.angle_alpha   90.00
_cell.angle_beta   90.00
_cell.angle_gamma   90.00
#
_symmetry.space_group_name_H-M   'P 1'
#
loop_
_entity.id
_entity.type
_entity.pdbx_description
1 polymer ?
#
loop_
_entity_poly.entity_id
_entity_poly.type
_entity_poly.pdbx_seq_one_letter_code
_entity_poly.pdbx_strand_id
1 'polypeptide(L)'
;MNITTAFLLSSSTVKLACDTYGKRTNNTSPLVILHGLFGSKQNWHTIGRNLSRKIDRQIIAIDIRNHGESEHSDVMDYPSMAADVAATMKEEGVERGILIGHSMGGKVAMTLALQEAGLVEKLIIVDTTPTTSAGKQVFPKIIEGMNNVKFHTEWTLSKTRSEADKTLLKTIPDLGVRQFILTNLVEDDNGWFSWRVNINAIQENLEQIWSFPQFKHVSYHGDTLFLGGSKSPYISESHYPEIKRLFPKALVTHIPDCGHWVHSEKPKEFMEAVTDFIRK
;
A
#
# COMPACT_ATOMS: atom_id res chain seq x y z
N MET A 1 -19.49 -33.72 -0.18
CA MET A 1 -19.07 -33.30 1.18
C MET A 1 -18.28 -32.00 1.02
N ASN A 2 -18.93 -30.88 1.35
CA ASN A 2 -18.35 -29.55 1.29
C ASN A 2 -17.36 -29.38 2.44
N ILE A 3 -16.06 -29.26 2.11
CA ILE A 3 -15.06 -28.82 3.07
C ILE A 3 -14.84 -27.32 2.84
N THR A 4 -15.80 -26.54 3.31
CA THR A 4 -15.60 -25.12 3.59
C THR A 4 -14.98 -25.04 4.97
N THR A 5 -13.70 -25.23 5.08
CA THR A 5 -12.99 -25.07 6.36
C THR A 5 -12.71 -23.59 6.56
N ALA A 6 -13.47 -23.03 7.47
CA ALA A 6 -13.37 -21.69 7.98
C ALA A 6 -11.95 -21.34 8.43
N PHE A 7 -11.29 -20.42 7.72
CA PHE A 7 -10.24 -19.58 8.27
C PHE A 7 -10.89 -18.39 9.02
N LEU A 8 -11.61 -18.73 10.08
CA LEU A 8 -12.10 -17.76 11.06
C LEU A 8 -11.19 -17.82 12.29
N LEU A 9 -9.96 -17.33 12.15
CA LEU A 9 -9.33 -16.63 13.26
C LEU A 9 -9.87 -15.21 13.17
N SER A 10 -10.76 -14.85 14.08
CA SER A 10 -11.29 -13.52 14.29
C SER A 10 -10.15 -12.59 14.70
N SER A 11 -9.31 -12.14 13.76
CA SER A 11 -8.59 -10.90 13.95
C SER A 11 -9.67 -9.80 13.86
N SER A 12 -9.86 -9.06 14.94
CA SER A 12 -10.77 -7.92 14.92
C SER A 12 -10.29 -6.97 13.82
N THR A 13 -11.19 -6.65 12.87
CA THR A 13 -10.93 -5.59 11.90
C THR A 13 -10.77 -4.28 12.65
N VAL A 14 -9.91 -3.40 12.14
CA VAL A 14 -9.74 -2.05 12.63
C VAL A 14 -10.38 -1.07 11.65
N LYS A 15 -10.81 0.08 12.17
CA LYS A 15 -11.38 1.14 11.33
C LYS A 15 -10.27 1.82 10.54
N LEU A 16 -10.43 1.87 9.21
CA LEU A 16 -9.49 2.53 8.32
C LEU A 16 -9.99 3.92 7.94
N ALA A 17 -9.07 4.88 7.90
CA ALA A 17 -9.33 6.22 7.40
C ALA A 17 -9.19 6.24 5.87
N CYS A 18 -10.06 6.96 5.19
CA CYS A 18 -10.01 7.11 3.75
C CYS A 18 -10.28 8.54 3.27
N ASP A 19 -9.76 8.87 2.09
CA ASP A 19 -10.08 10.09 1.34
C ASP A 19 -10.74 9.70 0.03
N THR A 20 -11.78 10.44 -0.35
CA THR A 20 -12.54 10.19 -1.56
C THR A 20 -12.38 11.33 -2.58
N TYR A 21 -12.12 10.97 -3.85
CA TYR A 21 -12.00 11.90 -4.97
C TYR A 21 -13.00 11.55 -6.07
N GLY A 22 -13.59 12.57 -6.69
CA GLY A 22 -14.61 12.41 -7.72
C GLY A 22 -15.98 12.03 -7.16
N LYS A 23 -16.92 11.76 -8.05
CA LYS A 23 -18.27 11.37 -7.68
C LYS A 23 -18.49 9.88 -7.97
N ARG A 24 -19.28 9.24 -7.14
CA ARG A 24 -19.78 7.89 -7.41
C ARG A 24 -20.79 7.94 -8.53
N THR A 25 -20.66 7.03 -9.47
CA THR A 25 -21.66 6.81 -10.53
C THR A 25 -22.21 5.38 -10.39
N ASN A 26 -23.49 5.19 -10.67
CA ASN A 26 -24.12 3.87 -10.53
C ASN A 26 -23.61 2.83 -11.53
N ASN A 27 -22.89 3.28 -12.57
CA ASN A 27 -22.48 2.44 -13.69
C ASN A 27 -20.99 2.05 -13.70
N THR A 28 -20.22 2.52 -12.71
CA THR A 28 -18.77 2.25 -12.68
C THR A 28 -18.29 1.89 -11.28
N SER A 29 -17.51 0.83 -11.18
CA SER A 29 -16.88 0.45 -9.92
C SER A 29 -15.87 1.51 -9.47
N PRO A 30 -15.85 1.88 -8.19
CA PRO A 30 -14.82 2.74 -7.64
C PRO A 30 -13.42 2.14 -7.77
N LEU A 31 -12.42 3.02 -7.74
CA LEU A 31 -11.02 2.65 -7.67
C LEU A 31 -10.54 2.81 -6.22
N VAL A 32 -10.04 1.76 -5.60
CA VAL A 32 -9.50 1.75 -4.24
C VAL A 32 -7.98 1.73 -4.30
N ILE A 33 -7.33 2.68 -3.62
CA ILE A 33 -5.87 2.83 -3.60
C ILE A 33 -5.32 2.46 -2.22
N LEU A 34 -4.32 1.57 -2.21
CA LEU A 34 -3.62 1.09 -1.03
C LEU A 34 -2.13 1.45 -1.11
N HIS A 35 -1.66 2.22 -0.14
CA HIS A 35 -0.27 2.69 -0.07
C HIS A 35 0.73 1.59 0.37
N GLY A 36 2.02 1.85 0.20
CA GLY A 36 3.12 1.01 0.69
C GLY A 36 3.48 1.28 2.14
N LEU A 37 4.40 0.47 2.69
CA LEU A 37 4.90 0.62 4.06
C LEU A 37 5.45 2.03 4.31
N PHE A 38 5.16 2.60 5.47
CA PHE A 38 5.41 3.99 5.87
C PHE A 38 4.70 5.06 5.03
N GLY A 39 3.83 4.66 4.10
CA GLY A 39 3.01 5.57 3.32
C GLY A 39 1.70 5.95 4.01
N SER A 40 0.90 6.74 3.30
CA SER A 40 -0.46 7.09 3.70
C SER A 40 -1.29 7.46 2.46
N LYS A 41 -2.61 7.61 2.64
CA LYS A 41 -3.53 8.11 1.62
C LYS A 41 -3.11 9.48 1.05
N GLN A 42 -2.43 10.30 1.87
CA GLN A 42 -1.93 11.62 1.46
C GLN A 42 -0.88 11.55 0.35
N ASN A 43 -0.08 10.49 0.29
CA ASN A 43 0.89 10.30 -0.79
C ASN A 43 0.20 10.11 -2.16
N TRP A 44 -1.08 9.73 -2.16
CA TRP A 44 -1.89 9.49 -3.35
C TRP A 44 -2.83 10.65 -3.71
N HIS A 45 -2.85 11.74 -2.93
CA HIS A 45 -3.78 12.86 -3.12
C HIS A 45 -3.79 13.40 -4.57
N THR A 46 -2.62 13.75 -5.10
CA THR A 46 -2.50 14.31 -6.46
C THR A 46 -2.90 13.29 -7.53
N ILE A 47 -2.44 12.04 -7.38
CA ILE A 47 -2.78 10.95 -8.30
C ILE A 47 -4.29 10.67 -8.24
N GLY A 48 -4.87 10.54 -7.06
CA GLY A 48 -6.30 10.27 -6.87
C GLY A 48 -7.18 11.33 -7.53
N ARG A 49 -6.88 12.62 -7.29
CA ARG A 49 -7.61 13.74 -7.93
C ARG A 49 -7.49 13.73 -9.46
N ASN A 50 -6.31 13.46 -9.99
CA ASN A 50 -6.10 13.48 -11.43
C ASN A 50 -6.71 12.25 -12.11
N LEU A 51 -6.57 11.07 -11.51
CA LEU A 51 -7.21 9.84 -12.02
C LEU A 51 -8.72 9.96 -12.01
N SER A 52 -9.35 10.48 -10.92
CA SER A 52 -10.82 10.61 -10.84
C SER A 52 -11.40 11.42 -12.00
N ARG A 53 -10.69 12.49 -12.42
CA ARG A 53 -11.08 13.31 -13.58
C ARG A 53 -10.85 12.60 -14.91
N LYS A 54 -9.74 11.83 -15.00
CA LYS A 54 -9.32 11.18 -16.26
C LYS A 54 -10.16 9.96 -16.62
N ILE A 55 -10.61 9.20 -15.62
CA ILE A 55 -11.37 7.95 -15.83
C ILE A 55 -12.85 8.06 -15.46
N ASP A 56 -13.31 9.23 -14.97
CA ASP A 56 -14.68 9.50 -14.53
C ASP A 56 -15.20 8.43 -13.55
N ARG A 57 -14.40 8.14 -12.52
CA ARG A 57 -14.72 7.19 -11.45
C ARG A 57 -14.42 7.80 -10.08
N GLN A 58 -15.16 7.35 -9.06
CA GLN A 58 -14.80 7.60 -7.68
C GLN A 58 -13.49 6.90 -7.34
N ILE A 59 -12.60 7.60 -6.65
CA ILE A 59 -11.35 7.06 -6.11
C ILE A 59 -11.43 7.12 -4.59
N ILE A 60 -11.08 6.03 -3.92
CA ILE A 60 -11.00 5.93 -2.46
C ILE A 60 -9.56 5.55 -2.12
N ALA A 61 -8.81 6.46 -1.51
CA ALA A 61 -7.47 6.18 -0.99
C ALA A 61 -7.57 5.86 0.50
N ILE A 62 -7.02 4.72 0.90
CA ILE A 62 -7.16 4.16 2.26
C ILE A 62 -5.80 4.19 2.97
N ASP A 63 -5.80 4.63 4.24
CA ASP A 63 -4.69 4.36 5.15
C ASP A 63 -4.83 2.92 5.68
N ILE A 64 -3.82 2.08 5.44
CA ILE A 64 -3.78 0.72 5.98
C ILE A 64 -3.53 0.79 7.49
N ARG A 65 -4.01 -0.22 8.28
CA ARG A 65 -3.76 -0.29 9.74
C ARG A 65 -2.32 0.10 10.09
N ASN A 66 -2.13 0.72 11.24
CA ASN A 66 -0.83 1.20 11.72
C ASN A 66 -0.23 2.37 10.94
N HIS A 67 -0.96 2.95 9.96
CA HIS A 67 -0.50 4.06 9.12
C HIS A 67 -1.54 5.18 9.07
N GLY A 68 -1.06 6.38 8.77
CA GLY A 68 -1.93 7.54 8.53
C GLY A 68 -2.84 7.85 9.72
N GLU A 69 -4.12 7.96 9.46
CA GLU A 69 -5.17 8.25 10.44
C GLU A 69 -5.99 7.00 10.81
N SER A 70 -5.58 5.83 10.34
CA SER A 70 -6.22 4.55 10.68
C SER A 70 -5.86 4.07 12.07
N GLU A 71 -6.73 3.25 12.65
CA GLU A 71 -6.49 2.64 13.95
C GLU A 71 -5.24 1.75 13.95
N HIS A 72 -4.60 1.69 15.12
CA HIS A 72 -3.43 0.86 15.36
C HIS A 72 -3.83 -0.53 15.88
N SER A 73 -2.97 -1.52 15.60
CA SER A 73 -3.11 -2.91 16.05
C SER A 73 -1.73 -3.54 16.15
N ASP A 74 -1.56 -4.44 17.12
CA ASP A 74 -0.33 -5.23 17.25
C ASP A 74 -0.19 -6.29 16.15
N VAL A 75 -1.31 -6.66 15.49
CA VAL A 75 -1.34 -7.62 14.38
C VAL A 75 -1.20 -6.88 13.06
N MET A 76 -0.23 -7.28 12.23
CA MET A 76 0.01 -6.68 10.91
C MET A 76 0.40 -7.74 9.88
N ASP A 77 -0.51 -8.69 9.63
CA ASP A 77 -0.41 -9.67 8.56
C ASP A 77 -1.33 -9.32 7.37
N TYR A 78 -1.06 -9.91 6.22
CA TYR A 78 -1.83 -9.62 5.00
C TYR A 78 -3.30 -10.06 5.06
N PRO A 79 -3.66 -11.23 5.67
CA PRO A 79 -5.06 -11.58 5.85
C PRO A 79 -5.83 -10.56 6.67
N SER A 80 -5.26 -10.08 7.79
CA SER A 80 -5.90 -9.06 8.64
C SER A 80 -6.03 -7.71 7.92
N MET A 81 -4.97 -7.25 7.23
CA MET A 81 -5.02 -6.03 6.43
C MET A 81 -6.03 -6.12 5.27
N ALA A 82 -6.16 -7.28 4.63
CA ALA A 82 -7.15 -7.51 3.58
C ALA A 82 -8.59 -7.47 4.13
N ALA A 83 -8.81 -8.05 5.31
CA ALA A 83 -10.12 -8.01 5.99
C ALA A 83 -10.54 -6.57 6.36
N ASP A 84 -9.60 -5.73 6.82
CA ASP A 84 -9.88 -4.31 7.06
C ASP A 84 -10.32 -3.58 5.80
N VAL A 85 -9.59 -3.81 4.69
CA VAL A 85 -9.92 -3.19 3.40
C VAL A 85 -11.29 -3.64 2.92
N ALA A 86 -11.62 -4.93 3.04
CA ALA A 86 -12.94 -5.46 2.70
C ALA A 86 -14.05 -4.82 3.55
N ALA A 87 -13.84 -4.67 4.86
CA ALA A 87 -14.78 -4.01 5.76
C ALA A 87 -14.97 -2.53 5.38
N THR A 88 -13.87 -1.81 5.13
CA THR A 88 -13.91 -0.41 4.68
C THR A 88 -14.61 -0.25 3.34
N MET A 89 -14.35 -1.12 2.36
CA MET A 89 -15.08 -1.13 1.09
C MET A 89 -16.59 -1.27 1.31
N LYS A 90 -17.00 -2.18 2.20
CA LYS A 90 -18.40 -2.37 2.55
C LYS A 90 -19.02 -1.14 3.23
N GLU A 91 -18.31 -0.51 4.16
CA GLU A 91 -18.76 0.71 4.85
C GLU A 91 -18.91 1.87 3.85
N GLU A 92 -18.00 2.01 2.89
CA GLU A 92 -18.09 2.97 1.79
C GLU A 92 -19.11 2.56 0.70
N GLY A 93 -19.82 1.46 0.90
CA GLY A 93 -20.83 0.91 -0.02
C GLY A 93 -20.25 0.37 -1.31
N VAL A 94 -18.98 0.03 -1.38
CA VAL A 94 -18.30 -0.55 -2.55
C VAL A 94 -18.50 -2.06 -2.55
N GLU A 95 -19.49 -2.54 -3.29
CA GLU A 95 -19.74 -3.99 -3.45
C GLU A 95 -18.66 -4.66 -4.30
N ARG A 96 -18.10 -3.93 -5.26
CA ARG A 96 -17.02 -4.40 -6.12
C ARG A 96 -16.18 -3.21 -6.58
N GLY A 97 -14.85 -3.32 -6.50
CA GLY A 97 -13.91 -2.23 -6.80
C GLY A 97 -12.75 -2.66 -7.68
N ILE A 98 -12.11 -1.69 -8.35
CA ILE A 98 -10.79 -1.86 -8.94
C ILE A 98 -9.77 -1.54 -7.85
N LEU A 99 -8.84 -2.44 -7.56
CA LEU A 99 -7.82 -2.21 -6.55
C LEU A 99 -6.49 -1.78 -7.20
N ILE A 100 -5.89 -0.71 -6.67
CA ILE A 100 -4.50 -0.35 -6.92
C ILE A 100 -3.74 -0.50 -5.60
N GLY A 101 -2.70 -1.32 -5.57
CA GLY A 101 -1.85 -1.46 -4.39
C GLY A 101 -0.37 -1.30 -4.74
N HIS A 102 0.33 -0.43 -3.99
CA HIS A 102 1.76 -0.23 -4.11
C HIS A 102 2.50 -1.00 -3.02
N SER A 103 3.53 -1.77 -3.41
CA SER A 103 4.42 -2.47 -2.47
C SER A 103 3.61 -3.30 -1.44
N MET A 104 3.66 -3.01 -0.14
CA MET A 104 2.83 -3.65 0.89
C MET A 104 1.34 -3.62 0.53
N GLY A 105 0.80 -2.46 0.12
CA GLY A 105 -0.60 -2.33 -0.33
C GLY A 105 -0.92 -3.21 -1.54
N GLY A 106 0.07 -3.49 -2.40
CA GLY A 106 -0.06 -4.45 -3.49
C GLY A 106 -0.26 -5.88 -2.99
N LYS A 107 0.46 -6.28 -1.95
CA LYS A 107 0.27 -7.59 -1.31
C LYS A 107 -1.07 -7.68 -0.58
N VAL A 108 -1.53 -6.60 0.05
CA VAL A 108 -2.89 -6.52 0.62
C VAL A 108 -3.94 -6.72 -0.46
N ALA A 109 -3.83 -5.99 -1.58
CA ALA A 109 -4.76 -6.09 -2.70
C ALA A 109 -4.77 -7.50 -3.33
N MET A 110 -3.59 -8.12 -3.51
CA MET A 110 -3.48 -9.50 -3.98
C MET A 110 -4.13 -10.49 -3.02
N THR A 111 -3.91 -10.33 -1.71
CA THR A 111 -4.49 -11.19 -0.67
C THR A 111 -6.02 -11.09 -0.70
N LEU A 112 -6.57 -9.87 -0.76
CA LEU A 112 -8.02 -9.67 -0.87
C LEU A 112 -8.59 -10.30 -2.14
N ALA A 113 -7.96 -10.12 -3.29
CA ALA A 113 -8.42 -10.72 -4.54
C ALA A 113 -8.40 -12.25 -4.54
N LEU A 114 -7.44 -12.87 -3.83
CA LEU A 114 -7.34 -14.32 -3.69
C LEU A 114 -8.31 -14.90 -2.65
N GLN A 115 -8.68 -14.13 -1.63
CA GLN A 115 -9.63 -14.54 -0.59
C GLN A 115 -11.09 -14.27 -1.00
N GLU A 116 -11.35 -13.10 -1.58
CA GLU A 116 -12.68 -12.59 -1.88
C GLU A 116 -12.76 -12.04 -3.32
N ALA A 117 -12.52 -12.89 -4.31
CA ALA A 117 -12.48 -12.52 -5.73
C ALA A 117 -13.72 -11.73 -6.20
N GLY A 118 -14.88 -11.94 -5.57
CA GLY A 118 -16.12 -11.23 -5.88
C GLY A 118 -16.06 -9.72 -5.63
N LEU A 119 -15.24 -9.27 -4.65
CA LEU A 119 -15.08 -7.86 -4.32
C LEU A 119 -14.17 -7.10 -5.31
N VAL A 120 -13.41 -7.82 -6.15
CA VAL A 120 -12.38 -7.21 -7.01
C VAL A 120 -12.78 -7.33 -8.47
N GLU A 121 -12.93 -6.20 -9.16
CA GLU A 121 -13.21 -6.14 -10.60
C GLU A 121 -11.93 -6.30 -11.41
N LYS A 122 -10.95 -5.46 -11.14
CA LYS A 122 -9.61 -5.50 -11.74
C LYS A 122 -8.56 -5.25 -10.66
N LEU A 123 -7.36 -5.71 -10.90
CA LEU A 123 -6.25 -5.60 -9.95
C LEU A 123 -5.04 -4.95 -10.61
N ILE A 124 -4.49 -3.91 -9.96
CA ILE A 124 -3.28 -3.21 -10.40
C ILE A 124 -2.27 -3.26 -9.27
N ILE A 125 -1.20 -3.98 -9.49
CA ILE A 125 -0.12 -4.20 -8.51
C ILE A 125 1.08 -3.37 -8.92
N VAL A 126 1.46 -2.43 -8.07
CA VAL A 126 2.54 -1.49 -8.33
C VAL A 126 3.79 -1.91 -7.58
N ASP A 127 4.77 -2.35 -8.32
CA ASP A 127 6.15 -2.68 -7.94
C ASP A 127 6.28 -3.63 -6.73
N THR A 128 5.52 -4.73 -6.77
CA THR A 128 5.65 -5.86 -5.84
C THR A 128 5.15 -7.16 -6.49
N THR A 129 5.37 -8.29 -5.81
CA THR A 129 4.99 -9.63 -6.30
C THR A 129 4.38 -10.49 -5.19
N PRO A 130 3.67 -11.60 -5.50
CA PRO A 130 3.12 -12.53 -4.53
C PRO A 130 4.20 -13.48 -3.98
N THR A 131 5.37 -12.94 -3.63
CA THR A 131 6.52 -13.69 -3.10
C THR A 131 7.13 -12.94 -1.91
N THR A 132 8.13 -13.54 -1.29
CA THR A 132 8.93 -12.83 -0.28
C THR A 132 9.64 -11.63 -0.92
N SER A 133 9.49 -10.45 -0.35
CA SER A 133 10.05 -9.21 -0.89
C SER A 133 11.58 -9.19 -0.85
N ALA A 134 12.19 -8.60 -1.87
CA ALA A 134 13.56 -8.11 -1.79
C ALA A 134 13.63 -6.96 -0.75
N GLY A 135 14.83 -6.68 -0.23
CA GLY A 135 15.01 -5.48 0.63
C GLY A 135 14.82 -5.69 2.13
N LYS A 136 14.83 -6.94 2.63
CA LYS A 136 14.80 -7.25 4.08
C LYS A 136 15.77 -6.43 4.93
N GLN A 137 16.86 -5.92 4.35
CA GLN A 137 17.88 -5.15 5.07
C GLN A 137 17.58 -3.64 5.17
N VAL A 138 16.66 -3.12 4.36
CA VAL A 138 16.36 -1.67 4.29
C VAL A 138 15.45 -1.23 5.43
N PHE A 139 14.35 -1.96 5.66
CA PHE A 139 13.36 -1.57 6.65
C PHE A 139 13.87 -1.53 8.10
N PRO A 140 14.71 -2.49 8.57
CA PRO A 140 15.32 -2.39 9.90
C PRO A 140 16.13 -1.11 10.10
N LYS A 141 16.86 -0.64 9.07
CA LYS A 141 17.62 0.63 9.12
C LYS A 141 16.72 1.85 9.19
N ILE A 142 15.56 1.81 8.50
CA ILE A 142 14.57 2.87 8.57
C ILE A 142 13.99 2.94 9.99
N ILE A 143 13.57 1.81 10.55
CA ILE A 143 13.03 1.72 11.91
C ILE A 143 14.05 2.17 12.94
N GLU A 144 15.30 1.72 12.82
CA GLU A 144 16.41 2.16 13.67
C GLU A 144 16.56 3.70 13.62
N GLY A 145 16.56 4.26 12.41
CA GLY A 145 16.65 5.71 12.22
C GLY A 145 15.49 6.45 12.89
N MET A 146 14.27 5.97 12.69
CA MET A 146 13.07 6.57 13.30
C MET A 146 13.07 6.48 14.83
N ASN A 147 13.47 5.34 15.41
CA ASN A 147 13.56 5.14 16.85
C ASN A 147 14.65 6.02 17.49
N ASN A 148 15.68 6.39 16.76
CA ASN A 148 16.76 7.26 17.25
C ASN A 148 16.39 8.75 17.25
N VAL A 149 15.29 9.16 16.59
CA VAL A 149 14.83 10.55 16.61
C VAL A 149 14.33 10.89 18.02
N LYS A 150 14.82 12.03 18.56
CA LYS A 150 14.33 12.58 19.85
C LYS A 150 13.44 13.76 19.55
N PHE A 151 12.29 13.78 20.18
CA PHE A 151 11.33 14.87 20.08
C PHE A 151 11.42 15.77 21.33
N HIS A 152 11.29 17.07 21.11
CA HIS A 152 11.36 18.09 22.15
C HIS A 152 10.18 19.05 21.98
N THR A 153 9.43 19.26 23.03
CA THR A 153 8.22 20.10 23.01
C THR A 153 8.51 21.57 22.79
N GLU A 154 9.72 22.03 23.17
CA GLU A 154 10.16 23.41 22.97
C GLU A 154 10.60 23.71 21.52
N TRP A 155 10.62 22.72 20.64
CA TRP A 155 11.00 22.93 19.24
C TRP A 155 9.78 23.27 18.37
N THR A 156 10.00 24.08 17.35
CA THR A 156 9.01 24.24 16.29
C THR A 156 9.00 23.02 15.37
N LEU A 157 7.91 22.80 14.65
CA LEU A 157 7.81 21.71 13.65
C LEU A 157 8.98 21.76 12.64
N SER A 158 9.37 22.95 12.19
CA SER A 158 10.48 23.13 11.25
C SER A 158 11.81 22.66 11.85
N LYS A 159 12.08 23.01 13.14
CA LYS A 159 13.28 22.56 13.83
C LYS A 159 13.25 21.06 14.07
N THR A 160 12.16 20.52 14.56
CA THR A 160 11.95 19.08 14.79
C THR A 160 12.20 18.29 13.52
N ARG A 161 11.63 18.73 12.39
CA ARG A 161 11.83 18.12 11.08
C ARG A 161 13.28 18.14 10.62
N SER A 162 13.99 19.27 10.84
CA SER A 162 15.41 19.39 10.47
C SER A 162 16.29 18.46 11.32
N GLU A 163 16.08 18.37 12.63
CA GLU A 163 16.86 17.50 13.51
C GLU A 163 16.53 16.02 13.29
N ALA A 164 15.26 15.69 12.97
CA ALA A 164 14.88 14.35 12.56
C ALA A 164 15.59 13.94 11.27
N ASP A 165 15.64 14.81 10.24
CA ASP A 165 16.37 14.52 8.99
C ASP A 165 17.86 14.23 9.24
N LYS A 166 18.52 15.03 10.07
CA LYS A 166 19.93 14.80 10.47
C LYS A 166 20.12 13.45 11.18
N THR A 167 19.17 13.06 11.99
CA THR A 167 19.21 11.77 12.71
C THR A 167 19.01 10.62 11.74
N LEU A 168 18.00 10.70 10.87
CA LEU A 168 17.70 9.71 9.84
C LEU A 168 18.85 9.54 8.84
N LEU A 169 19.61 10.60 8.54
CA LEU A 169 20.76 10.54 7.62
C LEU A 169 21.81 9.49 8.03
N LYS A 170 21.93 9.20 9.34
CA LYS A 170 22.91 8.22 9.85
C LYS A 170 22.62 6.80 9.38
N THR A 171 21.37 6.45 9.13
CA THR A 171 20.92 5.11 8.72
C THR A 171 20.30 5.09 7.32
N ILE A 172 19.82 6.22 6.82
CA ILE A 172 19.12 6.39 5.54
C ILE A 172 19.84 7.46 4.69
N PRO A 173 20.82 7.08 3.86
CA PRO A 173 21.57 8.04 3.05
C PRO A 173 20.73 8.74 1.97
N ASP A 174 19.73 8.04 1.41
CA ASP A 174 18.88 8.56 0.34
C ASP A 174 17.95 9.68 0.84
N LEU A 175 18.05 10.85 0.22
CA LEU A 175 17.25 12.03 0.60
C LEU A 175 15.76 11.82 0.34
N GLY A 176 15.41 11.18 -0.79
CA GLY A 176 14.01 10.92 -1.15
C GLY A 176 13.33 10.01 -0.13
N VAL A 177 14.02 8.96 0.30
CA VAL A 177 13.53 8.06 1.36
C VAL A 177 13.35 8.82 2.68
N ARG A 178 14.32 9.66 3.09
CA ARG A 178 14.17 10.45 4.33
C ARG A 178 12.98 11.41 4.25
N GLN A 179 12.83 12.14 3.13
CA GLN A 179 11.69 13.06 2.96
C GLN A 179 10.35 12.31 2.98
N PHE A 180 10.30 11.13 2.41
CA PHE A 180 9.13 10.27 2.49
C PHE A 180 8.84 9.83 3.94
N ILE A 181 9.83 9.36 4.69
CA ILE A 181 9.67 8.99 6.10
C ILE A 181 9.20 10.19 6.94
N LEU A 182 9.77 11.38 6.71
CA LEU A 182 9.42 12.61 7.40
C LEU A 182 7.97 13.08 7.14
N THR A 183 7.26 12.52 6.16
CA THR A 183 5.81 12.78 6.02
C THR A 183 5.01 12.18 7.17
N ASN A 184 5.58 11.25 7.93
CA ASN A 184 4.95 10.65 9.11
C ASN A 184 5.19 11.46 10.40
N LEU A 185 6.01 12.50 10.37
CA LEU A 185 6.21 13.38 11.53
C LEU A 185 4.97 14.24 11.72
N VAL A 186 4.33 14.13 12.86
CA VAL A 186 3.12 14.87 13.23
C VAL A 186 3.30 15.59 14.55
N GLU A 187 2.55 16.65 14.73
CA GLU A 187 2.38 17.41 15.95
C GLU A 187 0.92 17.27 16.41
N ASP A 188 0.70 16.91 17.66
CA ASP A 188 -0.64 16.84 18.23
C ASP A 188 -1.14 18.21 18.73
N ASP A 189 -2.39 18.26 19.17
CA ASP A 189 -3.04 19.49 19.68
C ASP A 189 -2.35 20.09 20.93
N ASN A 190 -1.49 19.33 21.60
CA ASN A 190 -0.72 19.77 22.77
C ASN A 190 0.71 20.20 22.41
N GLY A 191 1.08 20.15 21.12
CA GLY A 191 2.43 20.50 20.65
C GLY A 191 3.45 19.36 20.82
N TRP A 192 3.01 18.11 21.03
CA TRP A 192 3.90 16.96 21.08
C TRP A 192 4.16 16.40 19.68
N PHE A 193 5.43 16.11 19.41
CA PHE A 193 5.83 15.49 18.16
C PHE A 193 5.91 13.98 18.29
N SER A 194 5.46 13.28 17.26
CA SER A 194 5.52 11.81 17.18
C SER A 194 5.56 11.32 15.75
N TRP A 195 5.81 10.03 15.57
CA TRP A 195 5.58 9.35 14.31
C TRP A 195 4.11 8.88 14.23
N ARG A 196 3.44 9.21 13.15
CA ARG A 196 2.05 8.80 12.91
C ARG A 196 1.91 7.29 12.75
N VAL A 197 2.92 6.63 12.18
CA VAL A 197 2.94 5.17 12.02
C VAL A 197 3.24 4.47 13.34
N ASN A 198 2.65 3.30 13.56
CA ASN A 198 2.95 2.43 14.69
C ASN A 198 4.24 1.65 14.43
N ILE A 199 5.39 2.26 14.74
CA ILE A 199 6.71 1.67 14.49
C ILE A 199 6.88 0.34 15.21
N ASN A 200 6.37 0.21 16.45
CA ASN A 200 6.51 -1.01 17.25
C ASN A 200 5.79 -2.18 16.57
N ALA A 201 4.53 -2.01 16.21
CA ALA A 201 3.78 -3.04 15.50
C ALA A 201 4.42 -3.40 14.15
N ILE A 202 4.91 -2.41 13.39
CA ILE A 202 5.62 -2.65 12.13
C ILE A 202 6.88 -3.49 12.39
N GLN A 203 7.68 -3.15 13.39
CA GLN A 203 8.92 -3.84 13.73
C GLN A 203 8.67 -5.30 14.14
N GLU A 204 7.66 -5.55 14.97
CA GLU A 204 7.31 -6.89 15.45
C GLU A 204 6.74 -7.79 14.34
N ASN A 205 6.16 -7.19 13.30
CA ASN A 205 5.54 -7.92 12.18
C ASN A 205 6.36 -7.88 10.87
N LEU A 206 7.65 -7.51 10.90
CA LEU A 206 8.48 -7.38 9.68
C LEU A 206 8.53 -8.67 8.84
N GLU A 207 8.61 -9.85 9.47
CA GLU A 207 8.65 -11.13 8.74
C GLU A 207 7.32 -11.38 7.98
N GLN A 208 6.18 -11.02 8.55
CA GLN A 208 4.87 -11.08 7.91
C GLN A 208 4.79 -10.10 6.74
N ILE A 209 5.30 -8.86 6.92
CA ILE A 209 5.31 -7.81 5.90
C ILE A 209 6.21 -8.19 4.70
N TRP A 210 7.34 -8.86 4.94
CA TRP A 210 8.20 -9.34 3.85
C TRP A 210 7.63 -10.53 3.11
N SER A 211 6.94 -11.43 3.81
CA SER A 211 6.38 -12.65 3.25
C SER A 211 5.18 -12.38 2.33
N PHE A 212 4.60 -13.45 1.82
CA PHE A 212 3.28 -13.46 1.19
C PHE A 212 2.53 -14.71 1.66
N PRO A 213 1.22 -14.63 1.96
CA PRO A 213 0.44 -15.78 2.38
C PRO A 213 0.45 -16.91 1.34
N GLN A 214 0.43 -18.15 1.81
CA GLN A 214 0.45 -19.32 0.94
C GLN A 214 -0.96 -19.66 0.42
N PHE A 215 -1.14 -19.57 -0.89
CA PHE A 215 -2.36 -19.92 -1.60
C PHE A 215 -2.08 -21.13 -2.52
N LYS A 216 -2.42 -22.37 -2.06
CA LYS A 216 -2.04 -23.61 -2.79
C LYS A 216 -2.96 -23.92 -3.98
N HIS A 217 -4.26 -23.72 -3.84
CA HIS A 217 -5.28 -24.14 -4.83
C HIS A 217 -6.24 -23.02 -5.18
N VAL A 218 -5.77 -21.77 -5.06
CA VAL A 218 -6.55 -20.57 -5.31
C VAL A 218 -5.84 -19.74 -6.37
N SER A 219 -6.60 -19.17 -7.28
CA SER A 219 -6.15 -18.19 -8.26
C SER A 219 -7.24 -17.15 -8.50
N TYR A 220 -6.83 -15.92 -8.77
CA TYR A 220 -7.74 -14.83 -9.15
C TYR A 220 -7.76 -14.72 -10.68
N HIS A 221 -8.94 -14.89 -11.28
CA HIS A 221 -9.14 -14.89 -12.73
C HIS A 221 -9.58 -13.54 -13.32
N GLY A 222 -9.63 -12.48 -12.51
CA GLY A 222 -9.88 -11.13 -12.98
C GLY A 222 -8.66 -10.55 -13.73
N ASP A 223 -8.91 -9.50 -14.51
CA ASP A 223 -7.85 -8.80 -15.21
C ASP A 223 -6.87 -8.19 -14.20
N THR A 224 -5.59 -8.47 -14.38
CA THR A 224 -4.53 -8.06 -13.45
C THR A 224 -3.37 -7.41 -14.21
N LEU A 225 -2.91 -6.26 -13.71
CA LEU A 225 -1.72 -5.57 -14.19
C LEU A 225 -0.66 -5.56 -13.09
N PHE A 226 0.52 -6.07 -13.37
CA PHE A 226 1.74 -5.84 -12.58
C PHE A 226 2.55 -4.75 -13.27
N LEU A 227 2.72 -3.60 -12.61
CA LEU A 227 3.38 -2.41 -13.14
C LEU A 227 4.63 -2.11 -12.30
N GLY A 228 5.80 -2.42 -12.80
CA GLY A 228 7.08 -2.20 -12.13
C GLY A 228 7.84 -0.98 -12.65
N GLY A 229 8.86 -0.55 -11.89
CA GLY A 229 9.88 0.35 -12.39
C GLY A 229 11.05 -0.45 -12.99
N SER A 230 11.59 -0.01 -14.13
CA SER A 230 12.67 -0.77 -14.81
C SER A 230 13.99 -0.81 -14.03
N LYS A 231 14.17 0.09 -13.05
CA LYS A 231 15.34 0.13 -12.15
C LYS A 231 15.05 -0.52 -10.79
N SER A 232 13.81 -1.01 -10.58
CA SER A 232 13.40 -1.65 -9.35
C SER A 232 13.65 -3.16 -9.39
N PRO A 233 14.18 -3.78 -8.32
CA PRO A 233 14.40 -5.22 -8.26
C PRO A 233 13.15 -6.02 -7.86
N TYR A 234 12.00 -5.38 -7.57
CA TYR A 234 10.84 -6.03 -6.98
C TYR A 234 10.07 -6.91 -7.95
N ILE A 235 10.05 -6.59 -9.25
CA ILE A 235 9.44 -7.43 -10.28
C ILE A 235 10.51 -7.83 -11.29
N SER A 236 10.83 -9.12 -11.33
CA SER A 236 11.79 -9.72 -12.27
C SER A 236 11.21 -10.99 -12.88
N GLU A 237 11.82 -11.50 -13.94
CA GLU A 237 11.37 -12.70 -14.65
C GLU A 237 11.27 -13.93 -13.74
N SER A 238 12.11 -14.02 -12.71
CA SER A 238 12.05 -15.12 -11.72
C SER A 238 10.73 -15.19 -10.96
N HIS A 239 9.98 -14.10 -10.88
CA HIS A 239 8.67 -14.03 -10.22
C HIS A 239 7.50 -14.41 -11.13
N TYR A 240 7.68 -14.42 -12.46
CA TYR A 240 6.60 -14.65 -13.41
C TYR A 240 5.86 -15.98 -13.25
N PRO A 241 6.54 -17.10 -12.92
CA PRO A 241 5.83 -18.36 -12.70
C PRO A 241 4.80 -18.27 -11.58
N GLU A 242 5.15 -17.65 -10.45
CA GLU A 242 4.24 -17.50 -9.30
C GLU A 242 3.14 -16.48 -9.58
N ILE A 243 3.48 -15.37 -10.25
CA ILE A 243 2.48 -14.40 -10.74
C ILE A 243 1.44 -15.11 -11.60
N LYS A 244 1.87 -15.89 -12.59
CA LYS A 244 0.96 -16.58 -13.51
C LYS A 244 0.17 -17.70 -12.85
N ARG A 245 0.72 -18.35 -11.83
CA ARG A 245 0.02 -19.36 -11.05
C ARG A 245 -1.16 -18.77 -10.28
N LEU A 246 -0.96 -17.64 -9.60
CA LEU A 246 -1.98 -17.00 -8.78
C LEU A 246 -2.91 -16.06 -9.58
N PHE A 247 -2.39 -15.45 -10.63
CA PHE A 247 -3.07 -14.47 -11.48
C PHE A 247 -2.91 -14.83 -12.96
N PRO A 248 -3.63 -15.86 -13.48
CA PRO A 248 -3.43 -16.40 -14.85
C PRO A 248 -3.58 -15.36 -15.96
N LYS A 249 -4.42 -14.32 -15.74
CA LYS A 249 -4.62 -13.22 -16.70
C LYS A 249 -3.69 -12.03 -16.50
N ALA A 250 -2.66 -12.17 -15.65
CA ALA A 250 -1.76 -11.06 -15.35
C ALA A 250 -0.98 -10.61 -16.60
N LEU A 251 -0.97 -9.31 -16.80
CA LEU A 251 -0.03 -8.58 -17.67
C LEU A 251 1.08 -8.04 -16.80
N VAL A 252 2.33 -8.15 -17.24
CA VAL A 252 3.49 -7.56 -16.54
C VAL A 252 4.14 -6.55 -17.47
N THR A 253 4.34 -5.33 -16.98
CA THR A 253 5.01 -4.25 -17.72
C THR A 253 5.85 -3.40 -16.77
N HIS A 254 6.80 -2.66 -17.33
CA HIS A 254 7.69 -1.78 -16.57
C HIS A 254 7.70 -0.38 -17.17
N ILE A 255 7.70 0.64 -16.30
CA ILE A 255 7.93 2.02 -16.70
C ILE A 255 9.44 2.24 -16.80
N PRO A 256 9.94 2.74 -17.97
CA PRO A 256 11.36 3.00 -18.17
C PRO A 256 11.93 4.05 -17.19
N ASP A 257 13.19 3.87 -16.81
CA ASP A 257 13.95 4.79 -15.97
C ASP A 257 13.27 5.17 -14.65
N CYS A 258 12.61 4.21 -14.03
CA CYS A 258 11.84 4.36 -12.81
C CYS A 258 12.26 3.35 -11.76
N GLY A 259 12.35 3.78 -10.50
CA GLY A 259 12.60 2.95 -9.32
C GLY A 259 11.32 2.43 -8.68
N HIS A 260 11.37 2.26 -7.34
CA HIS A 260 10.29 1.65 -6.57
C HIS A 260 9.03 2.52 -6.45
N TRP A 261 9.17 3.85 -6.40
CA TRP A 261 8.04 4.76 -6.26
C TRP A 261 7.48 5.19 -7.62
N VAL A 262 7.02 4.20 -8.41
CA VAL A 262 6.57 4.36 -9.80
C VAL A 262 5.57 5.51 -9.98
N HIS A 263 4.58 5.60 -9.09
CA HIS A 263 3.55 6.64 -9.12
C HIS A 263 4.07 8.06 -8.77
N SER A 264 5.18 8.14 -8.05
CA SER A 264 5.82 9.40 -7.65
C SER A 264 6.92 9.85 -8.62
N GLU A 265 7.73 8.89 -9.09
CA GLU A 265 8.86 9.18 -9.99
C GLU A 265 8.41 9.45 -11.44
N LYS A 266 7.36 8.76 -11.89
CA LYS A 266 6.82 8.83 -13.26
C LYS A 266 5.29 8.94 -13.26
N PRO A 267 4.72 10.00 -12.64
CA PRO A 267 3.27 10.12 -12.42
C PRO A 267 2.45 10.15 -13.71
N LYS A 268 2.99 10.71 -14.80
CA LYS A 268 2.28 10.78 -16.08
C LYS A 268 2.17 9.39 -16.70
N GLU A 269 3.28 8.70 -16.84
CA GLU A 269 3.38 7.37 -17.43
C GLU A 269 2.60 6.36 -16.58
N PHE A 270 2.65 6.48 -15.26
CA PHE A 270 1.84 5.69 -14.33
C PHE A 270 0.35 5.87 -14.59
N MET A 271 -0.14 7.13 -14.65
CA MET A 271 -1.57 7.40 -14.88
C MET A 271 -2.02 6.96 -16.28
N GLU A 272 -1.16 7.02 -17.29
CA GLU A 272 -1.45 6.51 -18.63
C GLU A 272 -1.62 4.99 -18.61
N ALA A 273 -0.65 4.25 -18.04
CA ALA A 273 -0.72 2.80 -17.94
C ALA A 273 -1.95 2.31 -17.16
N VAL A 274 -2.26 2.95 -16.03
CA VAL A 274 -3.46 2.66 -15.22
C VAL A 274 -4.75 2.94 -16.02
N THR A 275 -4.82 4.09 -16.68
CA THR A 275 -6.02 4.49 -17.44
C THR A 275 -6.28 3.54 -18.61
N ASP A 276 -5.23 3.18 -19.35
CA ASP A 276 -5.34 2.28 -20.50
C ASP A 276 -5.76 0.88 -20.08
N PHE A 277 -5.27 0.40 -18.93
CA PHE A 277 -5.67 -0.90 -18.38
C PHE A 277 -7.13 -0.92 -17.90
N ILE A 278 -7.60 0.16 -17.27
CA ILE A 278 -8.98 0.25 -16.77
C ILE A 278 -10.00 0.31 -17.93
N ARG A 279 -9.64 0.93 -19.06
CA ARG A 279 -10.52 1.11 -20.21
C ARG A 279 -10.68 -0.13 -21.09
N LYS A 280 -9.77 -1.08 -20.98
CA LYS A 280 -9.86 -2.41 -21.65
C LYS A 280 -10.85 -3.32 -20.94
#